data_faff02275fadc7bb33283f731d001191
#
_entry.id   faff02275fadc7bb33283f731d001191
#
_cell.length_a   1.000
_cell.length_b   1.000
_cell.length_c   1.000
_cell.angle_alpha   90.00
_cell.angle_beta   90.00
_cell.angle_gamma   90.00
#
_symmetry.space_group_name_H-M   'P 1'
#
loop_
_entity.id
_entity.type
_entity.pdbx_description
1 polymer ?
#
loop_
_entity_poly.entity_id
_entity_poly.type
_entity_poly.pdbx_seq_one_letter_code
_entity_poly.pdbx_strand_id
1 'polypeptide(L)'
;MIRKYRYGTPFNTEALTEKIETTEGVLPYGEVSQEEGFVFTYIMDEDDIVYGLGEANRGINKRGYCYISNCTDDPVHTEDKRSLYGAHNFIVVSGKTTFGLFFDYPSELTFDIGYTRMDTLKVSCENADLDIYVIEGENAYDIVKQFRHVIGRSYIPPKFAFGFGQSRWGYTTKEDFRAVAKGYRENHIPIDMIYMDIDYMQSFKDFTVNEENFPDFPEFVQEMDDQDIRLIPIIDAGVKVEPGYEIYEEGVKNNYFCKREDGSDFVAAVWPGDTHFPDMLNPEARKWFGDKYRFLIEQGIEGFWNDMNEPAIFYSSEGLAEARELAGKFAKDTEGKTHPWEMQDKMLSIANNPEAVSYTHLRAHETLSD
;
A
#
# COMPACT_ATOMS: atom_id res chain seq x y z
N MET A 1 -7.86 27.15 5.91
CA MET A 1 -6.61 27.66 5.24
C MET A 1 -5.55 26.56 5.31
N ILE A 2 -4.79 26.33 4.22
CA ILE A 2 -3.73 25.32 4.19
C ILE A 2 -2.38 26.03 4.06
N ARG A 3 -1.42 25.66 4.89
CA ARG A 3 -0.05 26.17 4.89
C ARG A 3 0.94 25.01 4.82
N LYS A 4 1.96 25.15 3.98
CA LYS A 4 3.03 24.17 3.78
C LYS A 4 4.31 24.62 4.48
N TYR A 5 4.91 23.73 5.23
CA TYR A 5 6.20 23.92 5.89
C TYR A 5 7.17 22.85 5.40
N ARG A 6 8.32 23.28 4.88
CA ARG A 6 9.33 22.39 4.29
C ARG A 6 10.50 22.20 5.22
N TYR A 7 10.92 20.96 5.38
CA TYR A 7 12.11 20.55 6.10
C TYR A 7 13.04 19.80 5.15
N GLY A 8 14.33 20.17 5.13
CA GLY A 8 15.33 19.56 4.26
C GLY A 8 15.03 19.68 2.76
N THR A 9 15.28 18.61 2.01
CA THR A 9 15.06 18.51 0.56
C THR A 9 14.12 17.33 0.24
N PRO A 10 12.81 17.49 0.49
CA PRO A 10 11.86 16.39 0.33
C PRO A 10 11.73 15.90 -1.11
N PHE A 11 11.50 14.60 -1.23
CA PHE A 11 11.13 13.99 -2.48
C PHE A 11 9.77 14.53 -2.98
N ASN A 12 9.62 14.67 -4.29
CA ASN A 12 8.34 15.06 -4.88
C ASN A 12 7.44 13.82 -5.02
N THR A 13 6.52 13.66 -4.08
CA THR A 13 5.59 12.51 -4.00
C THR A 13 4.43 12.59 -4.99
N GLU A 14 4.18 13.78 -5.58
CA GLU A 14 2.98 14.06 -6.37
C GLU A 14 1.66 13.83 -5.59
N ALA A 15 1.71 13.78 -4.26
CA ALA A 15 0.54 13.53 -3.40
C ALA A 15 -0.54 14.62 -3.51
N LEU A 16 -0.18 15.83 -3.94
CA LEU A 16 -1.10 16.94 -4.10
C LEU A 16 -1.37 17.24 -5.59
N THR A 17 -2.64 17.46 -5.90
CA THR A 17 -3.09 17.90 -7.24
C THR A 17 -2.95 19.41 -7.43
N GLU A 18 -2.79 20.17 -6.34
CA GLU A 18 -2.59 21.61 -6.35
C GLU A 18 -1.25 21.97 -5.72
N LYS A 19 -0.53 22.89 -6.37
CA LYS A 19 0.72 23.41 -5.83
C LYS A 19 0.43 24.38 -4.68
N ILE A 20 0.96 24.05 -3.49
CA ILE A 20 0.94 24.94 -2.33
C ILE A 20 2.36 25.45 -2.12
N GLU A 21 2.52 26.77 -2.13
CA GLU A 21 3.79 27.42 -1.88
C GLU A 21 4.24 27.26 -0.42
N THR A 22 5.53 27.10 -0.20
CA THR A 22 6.09 26.98 1.14
C THR A 22 5.86 28.27 1.94
N THR A 23 5.32 28.13 3.13
CA THR A 23 5.11 29.22 4.08
C THR A 23 6.39 29.48 4.85
N GLU A 24 6.81 30.74 4.91
CA GLU A 24 7.92 31.16 5.77
C GLU A 24 7.47 31.27 7.23
N GLY A 25 8.36 30.91 8.16
CA GLY A 25 8.11 31.05 9.59
C GLY A 25 8.00 29.74 10.34
N VAL A 26 7.49 29.81 11.56
CA VAL A 26 7.40 28.68 12.49
C VAL A 26 6.06 27.97 12.30
N LEU A 27 6.08 26.64 12.45
CA LEU A 27 4.87 25.82 12.48
C LEU A 27 3.92 26.30 13.58
N PRO A 28 2.62 26.54 13.30
CA PRO A 28 1.71 27.16 14.26
C PRO A 28 1.31 26.24 15.42
N TYR A 29 1.43 24.93 15.23
CA TYR A 29 1.06 23.91 16.22
C TYR A 29 2.21 22.96 16.42
N GLY A 30 2.65 22.78 17.68
CA GLY A 30 3.76 21.90 18.03
C GLY A 30 5.15 22.46 17.68
N GLU A 31 6.14 21.64 17.88
CA GLU A 31 7.55 21.94 17.69
C GLU A 31 8.21 20.87 16.85
N VAL A 32 9.25 21.23 16.08
CA VAL A 32 10.02 20.31 15.25
C VAL A 32 11.48 20.31 15.69
N SER A 33 12.04 19.13 15.86
CA SER A 33 13.49 18.89 16.01
C SER A 33 14.02 18.06 14.84
N GLN A 34 15.25 18.37 14.39
CA GLN A 34 15.97 17.68 13.31
C GLN A 34 17.35 17.19 13.79
N GLU A 35 17.55 17.00 15.09
CA GLU A 35 18.85 16.61 15.65
C GLU A 35 19.18 15.13 15.35
N GLU A 36 18.18 14.26 15.44
CA GLU A 36 18.30 12.82 15.15
C GLU A 36 17.10 12.40 14.28
N GLY A 37 17.20 12.60 12.96
CA GLY A 37 16.09 12.43 12.05
C GLY A 37 15.08 13.57 12.17
N PHE A 38 13.80 13.28 12.01
CA PHE A 38 12.71 14.23 12.15
C PHE A 38 11.82 13.87 13.34
N VAL A 39 11.52 14.85 14.20
CA VAL A 39 10.60 14.70 15.33
C VAL A 39 9.68 15.92 15.39
N PHE A 40 8.38 15.70 15.20
CA PHE A 40 7.33 16.68 15.52
C PHE A 40 6.73 16.33 16.90
N THR A 41 6.47 17.35 17.73
CA THR A 41 5.86 17.18 19.05
C THR A 41 4.76 18.23 19.25
N TYR A 42 3.58 17.78 19.69
CA TYR A 42 2.46 18.64 20.09
C TYR A 42 1.98 18.20 21.48
N ILE A 43 1.78 19.15 22.37
CA ILE A 43 1.22 18.89 23.70
C ILE A 43 -0.31 18.96 23.59
N MET A 44 -0.93 17.82 23.78
CA MET A 44 -2.39 17.67 23.72
C MET A 44 -3.06 18.16 25.00
N ASP A 45 -4.16 18.86 24.85
CA ASP A 45 -5.09 19.12 25.96
C ASP A 45 -5.77 17.79 26.39
N GLU A 46 -6.34 17.77 27.59
CA GLU A 46 -7.02 16.59 28.14
C GLU A 46 -8.17 16.11 27.23
N ASP A 47 -8.91 17.06 26.66
CA ASP A 47 -10.10 16.84 25.82
C ASP A 47 -9.76 16.65 24.33
N ASP A 48 -8.47 16.70 23.92
CA ASP A 48 -8.12 16.55 22.52
C ASP A 48 -8.40 15.12 22.05
N ILE A 49 -9.09 15.02 20.91
CA ILE A 49 -9.34 13.79 20.16
C ILE A 49 -8.49 13.82 18.88
N VAL A 50 -7.85 12.73 18.55
CA VAL A 50 -7.06 12.60 17.32
C VAL A 50 -7.74 11.59 16.38
N TYR A 51 -8.10 12.04 15.18
CA TYR A 51 -8.66 11.23 14.11
C TYR A 51 -7.63 11.04 13.00
N GLY A 52 -7.77 10.00 12.17
CA GLY A 52 -6.98 9.83 10.95
C GLY A 52 -6.26 8.51 10.86
N LEU A 53 -5.11 8.52 10.17
CA LEU A 53 -4.24 7.39 9.87
C LEU A 53 -4.86 6.31 8.96
N GLY A 54 -6.03 6.56 8.36
CA GLY A 54 -6.69 5.65 7.44
C GLY A 54 -7.05 4.31 8.06
N GLU A 55 -6.62 3.23 7.44
CA GLU A 55 -6.85 1.87 7.91
C GLU A 55 -5.97 1.59 9.14
N ALA A 56 -6.60 1.40 10.28
CA ALA A 56 -5.93 1.05 11.53
C ALA A 56 -6.90 0.37 12.47
N ASN A 57 -6.42 -0.62 13.21
CA ASN A 57 -7.17 -1.20 14.32
C ASN A 57 -7.46 -0.16 15.41
N ARG A 58 -8.26 -0.54 16.38
CA ARG A 58 -8.68 0.29 17.51
C ARG A 58 -9.75 1.31 17.11
N GLY A 59 -10.12 2.18 18.04
CA GLY A 59 -11.21 3.10 17.85
C GLY A 59 -10.92 4.28 16.92
N ILE A 60 -11.96 5.09 16.68
CA ILE A 60 -11.88 6.32 15.88
C ILE A 60 -10.92 7.33 16.51
N ASN A 61 -10.95 7.48 17.86
CA ASN A 61 -9.96 8.27 18.57
C ASN A 61 -8.65 7.49 18.65
N LYS A 62 -7.61 8.00 18.03
CA LYS A 62 -6.29 7.37 17.94
C LYS A 62 -5.43 7.58 19.19
N ARG A 63 -5.88 8.38 20.17
CA ARG A 63 -5.15 8.67 21.39
C ARG A 63 -4.95 7.42 22.27
N GLY A 64 -3.81 7.33 22.92
CA GLY A 64 -3.42 6.23 23.80
C GLY A 64 -2.67 5.08 23.13
N TYR A 65 -2.29 5.23 21.87
CA TYR A 65 -1.62 4.20 21.09
C TYR A 65 -0.48 4.74 20.23
N CYS A 66 0.39 3.81 19.80
CA CYS A 66 1.45 4.08 18.83
C CYS A 66 1.12 3.36 17.51
N TYR A 67 1.22 4.09 16.40
CA TYR A 67 0.95 3.59 15.06
C TYR A 67 2.20 3.76 14.20
N ILE A 68 2.39 2.84 13.27
CA ILE A 68 3.41 2.90 12.23
C ILE A 68 2.69 3.08 10.91
N SER A 69 2.89 4.23 10.27
CA SER A 69 2.36 4.48 8.94
C SER A 69 3.32 3.88 7.92
N ASN A 70 3.06 2.63 7.60
CA ASN A 70 3.78 1.82 6.62
C ASN A 70 2.84 0.71 6.15
N CYS A 71 2.68 0.56 4.84
CA CYS A 71 1.85 -0.51 4.27
C CYS A 71 2.47 -1.87 4.59
N THR A 72 1.71 -2.76 5.22
CA THR A 72 2.20 -4.05 5.70
C THR A 72 1.23 -5.16 5.33
N ASP A 73 1.68 -6.10 4.52
CA ASP A 73 0.98 -7.34 4.24
C ASP A 73 1.15 -8.32 5.41
N ASP A 74 0.18 -8.28 6.33
CA ASP A 74 0.15 -9.16 7.51
C ASP A 74 -1.28 -9.67 7.74
N PRO A 75 -1.56 -10.96 7.50
CA PRO A 75 -2.91 -11.51 7.64
C PRO A 75 -3.36 -11.67 9.10
N VAL A 76 -2.47 -11.48 10.08
CA VAL A 76 -2.80 -11.64 11.50
C VAL A 76 -3.19 -10.28 12.10
N HIS A 77 -4.44 -9.90 11.95
CA HIS A 77 -4.99 -8.63 12.42
C HIS A 77 -5.40 -8.71 13.89
N THR A 78 -4.45 -8.47 14.80
CA THR A 78 -4.72 -8.35 16.24
C THR A 78 -4.86 -6.87 16.63
N GLU A 79 -5.53 -6.60 17.76
CA GLU A 79 -5.77 -5.23 18.25
C GLU A 79 -4.49 -4.44 18.54
N ASP A 80 -3.38 -5.11 18.77
CA ASP A 80 -2.07 -4.51 19.05
C ASP A 80 -1.24 -4.20 17.80
N LYS A 81 -1.70 -4.60 16.61
CA LYS A 81 -1.03 -4.23 15.35
C LYS A 81 -0.94 -2.72 15.21
N ARG A 82 0.26 -2.27 14.86
CA ARG A 82 0.59 -0.85 14.70
C ARG A 82 0.44 -0.37 13.25
N SER A 83 0.52 -1.29 12.29
CA SER A 83 0.33 -1.05 10.85
C SER A 83 -0.60 -2.10 10.25
N LEU A 84 -1.27 -1.75 9.16
CA LEU A 84 -2.08 -2.62 8.31
C LEU A 84 -1.74 -2.35 6.83
N TYR A 85 -2.58 -2.82 5.90
CA TYR A 85 -2.33 -2.69 4.46
C TYR A 85 -2.36 -1.25 3.94
N GLY A 86 -3.21 -0.37 4.53
CA GLY A 86 -3.32 1.03 4.14
C GLY A 86 -2.63 1.97 5.12
N ALA A 87 -1.82 2.89 4.64
CA ALA A 87 -1.13 3.88 5.44
C ALA A 87 -1.45 5.29 4.93
N HIS A 88 -1.91 6.18 5.82
CA HIS A 88 -2.27 7.56 5.50
C HIS A 88 -1.69 8.52 6.52
N ASN A 89 -0.76 9.36 6.11
CA ASN A 89 -0.02 10.29 6.97
C ASN A 89 -0.83 11.55 7.32
N PHE A 90 -2.15 11.44 7.43
CA PHE A 90 -3.05 12.54 7.73
C PHE A 90 -3.78 12.31 9.06
N ILE A 91 -3.72 13.32 9.92
CA ILE A 91 -4.43 13.36 11.20
C ILE A 91 -5.18 14.68 11.39
N VAL A 92 -6.24 14.63 12.18
CA VAL A 92 -6.97 15.81 12.67
C VAL A 92 -6.96 15.78 14.20
N VAL A 93 -6.40 16.82 14.80
CA VAL A 93 -6.54 17.09 16.23
C VAL A 93 -7.80 17.93 16.42
N SER A 94 -8.69 17.50 17.29
CA SER A 94 -9.97 18.19 17.57
C SER A 94 -10.19 18.33 19.05
N GLY A 95 -10.20 19.56 19.53
CA GLY A 95 -10.38 19.93 20.93
C GLY A 95 -10.70 21.41 21.03
N LYS A 96 -10.06 22.10 21.98
CA LYS A 96 -10.17 23.56 22.08
C LYS A 96 -9.66 24.26 20.82
N THR A 97 -8.63 23.70 20.22
CA THR A 97 -8.13 24.09 18.91
C THR A 97 -8.30 22.90 17.98
N THR A 98 -8.77 23.16 16.75
CA THR A 98 -8.98 22.09 15.76
C THR A 98 -8.13 22.38 14.53
N PHE A 99 -7.26 21.44 14.16
CA PHE A 99 -6.37 21.54 13.01
C PHE A 99 -6.05 20.16 12.43
N GLY A 100 -5.70 20.12 11.15
CA GLY A 100 -5.20 18.93 10.46
C GLY A 100 -3.71 19.02 10.20
N LEU A 101 -3.04 17.87 10.20
CA LEU A 101 -1.65 17.72 9.79
C LEU A 101 -1.56 16.63 8.74
N PHE A 102 -0.94 16.95 7.62
CA PHE A 102 -0.54 15.97 6.62
C PHE A 102 0.97 15.99 6.49
N PHE A 103 1.60 14.84 6.73
CA PHE A 103 3.03 14.64 6.60
C PHE A 103 3.31 13.99 5.25
N ASP A 104 3.75 14.78 4.30
CA ASP A 104 4.09 14.31 2.97
C ASP A 104 5.50 13.71 2.99
N TYR A 105 5.54 12.44 3.31
CA TYR A 105 6.75 11.65 3.47
C TYR A 105 6.54 10.24 2.89
N PRO A 106 7.35 9.82 1.91
CA PRO A 106 7.14 8.58 1.17
C PRO A 106 7.79 7.34 1.83
N SER A 107 7.87 7.31 3.15
CA SER A 107 8.43 6.19 3.91
C SER A 107 7.80 6.09 5.29
N GLU A 108 8.31 5.22 6.15
CA GLU A 108 7.76 4.95 7.46
C GLU A 108 7.75 6.17 8.38
N LEU A 109 6.58 6.44 8.97
CA LEU A 109 6.37 7.40 10.04
C LEU A 109 5.83 6.69 11.29
N THR A 110 6.37 7.02 12.44
CA THR A 110 5.81 6.59 13.73
C THR A 110 4.97 7.71 14.33
N PHE A 111 3.71 7.39 14.65
CA PHE A 111 2.76 8.27 15.35
C PHE A 111 2.54 7.75 16.78
N ASP A 112 3.20 8.34 17.77
CA ASP A 112 2.95 8.11 19.20
C ASP A 112 1.91 9.15 19.67
N ILE A 113 0.68 8.72 19.84
CA ILE A 113 -0.44 9.59 20.18
C ILE A 113 -0.85 9.38 21.63
N GLY A 114 -0.07 9.92 22.56
CA GLY A 114 -0.34 9.77 23.99
C GLY A 114 -0.08 8.37 24.53
N TYR A 115 0.73 7.56 23.86
CA TYR A 115 1.10 6.21 24.28
C TYR A 115 2.27 6.26 25.27
N THR A 116 3.40 6.85 24.89
CA THR A 116 4.57 6.98 25.77
C THR A 116 4.34 8.07 26.83
N ARG A 117 3.73 9.17 26.43
CA ARG A 117 3.31 10.27 27.33
C ARG A 117 1.89 10.67 26.97
N MET A 118 0.98 10.59 27.96
CA MET A 118 -0.46 10.77 27.78
C MET A 118 -0.86 12.13 27.19
N ASP A 119 -0.04 13.16 27.43
CA ASP A 119 -0.25 14.53 26.99
C ASP A 119 0.48 14.88 25.68
N THR A 120 1.16 13.91 25.04
CA THR A 120 2.05 14.21 23.92
C THR A 120 1.67 13.42 22.68
N LEU A 121 1.47 14.15 21.59
CA LEU A 121 1.46 13.61 20.23
C LEU A 121 2.87 13.80 19.66
N LYS A 122 3.54 12.71 19.29
CA LYS A 122 4.86 12.71 18.66
C LYS A 122 4.79 12.01 17.32
N VAL A 123 5.31 12.65 16.26
CA VAL A 123 5.49 12.03 14.94
C VAL A 123 6.97 12.03 14.61
N SER A 124 7.52 10.88 14.21
CA SER A 124 8.96 10.76 13.97
C SER A 124 9.28 9.85 12.78
N CYS A 125 10.39 10.15 12.10
CA CYS A 125 11.02 9.31 11.08
C CYS A 125 12.55 9.54 11.07
N GLU A 126 13.26 8.64 10.40
CA GLU A 126 14.74 8.68 10.34
C GLU A 126 15.28 9.82 9.51
N ASN A 127 14.62 10.17 8.40
CA ASN A 127 15.04 11.23 7.50
C ASN A 127 14.25 12.52 7.77
N ALA A 128 14.94 13.64 7.83
CA ALA A 128 14.35 14.95 8.08
C ALA A 128 13.81 15.66 6.82
N ASP A 129 13.85 15.02 5.65
CA ASP A 129 13.42 15.59 4.38
C ASP A 129 11.94 15.33 4.12
N LEU A 130 11.06 16.24 4.59
CA LEU A 130 9.61 16.11 4.38
C LEU A 130 8.89 17.47 4.32
N ASP A 131 7.70 17.47 3.75
CA ASP A 131 6.77 18.60 3.80
C ASP A 131 5.65 18.32 4.83
N ILE A 132 5.31 19.32 5.64
CA ILE A 132 4.15 19.28 6.52
C ILE A 132 3.11 20.28 6.03
N TYR A 133 1.89 19.81 5.85
CA TYR A 133 0.75 20.67 5.56
C TYR A 133 -0.12 20.84 6.81
N VAL A 134 -0.26 22.07 7.25
CA VAL A 134 -1.17 22.45 8.34
C VAL A 134 -2.46 22.95 7.76
N ILE A 135 -3.55 22.35 8.18
CA ILE A 135 -4.90 22.67 7.70
C ILE A 135 -5.72 23.24 8.84
N GLU A 136 -6.08 24.52 8.74
CA GLU A 136 -6.93 25.19 9.72
C GLU A 136 -8.37 25.25 9.22
N GLY A 137 -9.32 24.91 10.09
CA GLY A 137 -10.74 24.90 9.77
C GLY A 137 -11.62 25.08 11.00
N GLU A 138 -12.91 25.28 10.80
CA GLU A 138 -13.88 25.47 11.88
C GLU A 138 -14.11 24.18 12.70
N ASN A 139 -13.95 23.04 12.07
CA ASN A 139 -14.16 21.71 12.65
C ASN A 139 -13.48 20.63 11.82
N ALA A 140 -13.45 19.39 12.31
CA ALA A 140 -12.83 18.26 11.63
C ALA A 140 -13.41 18.02 10.22
N TYR A 141 -14.71 18.22 10.01
CA TYR A 141 -15.33 18.05 8.69
C TYR A 141 -14.79 19.08 7.67
N ASP A 142 -14.65 20.35 8.07
CA ASP A 142 -14.08 21.39 7.21
C ASP A 142 -12.62 21.10 6.87
N ILE A 143 -11.85 20.60 7.82
CA ILE A 143 -10.45 20.20 7.62
C ILE A 143 -10.35 19.07 6.60
N VAL A 144 -11.12 17.98 6.76
CA VAL A 144 -11.16 16.87 5.81
C VAL A 144 -11.59 17.33 4.42
N LYS A 145 -12.57 18.24 4.33
CA LYS A 145 -13.01 18.83 3.07
C LYS A 145 -11.89 19.60 2.36
N GLN A 146 -11.12 20.40 3.12
CA GLN A 146 -9.96 21.12 2.59
C GLN A 146 -8.86 20.16 2.16
N PHE A 147 -8.55 19.13 2.95
CA PHE A 147 -7.57 18.10 2.62
C PHE A 147 -7.94 17.39 1.30
N ARG A 148 -9.18 16.91 1.17
CA ARG A 148 -9.68 16.30 -0.06
C ARG A 148 -9.63 17.22 -1.28
N HIS A 149 -9.64 18.52 -1.09
CA HIS A 149 -9.52 19.46 -2.20
C HIS A 149 -8.10 19.46 -2.78
N VAL A 150 -7.10 19.38 -1.94
CA VAL A 150 -5.69 19.45 -2.36
C VAL A 150 -5.11 18.10 -2.82
N ILE A 151 -5.56 16.99 -2.26
CA ILE A 151 -5.14 15.65 -2.72
C ILE A 151 -5.97 15.12 -3.90
N GLY A 152 -7.00 15.87 -4.31
CA GLY A 152 -7.93 15.45 -5.35
C GLY A 152 -9.22 14.84 -4.81
N ARG A 153 -10.19 14.70 -5.71
CA ARG A 153 -11.47 14.09 -5.39
C ARG A 153 -11.42 12.60 -5.66
N SER A 154 -11.97 11.81 -4.74
CA SER A 154 -12.16 10.39 -4.96
C SER A 154 -13.03 10.15 -6.21
N TYR A 155 -12.65 9.20 -7.02
CA TYR A 155 -13.51 8.67 -8.07
C TYR A 155 -14.83 8.16 -7.45
N ILE A 156 -15.94 8.44 -8.09
CA ILE A 156 -17.23 7.88 -7.70
C ILE A 156 -17.46 6.66 -8.59
N PRO A 157 -17.31 5.46 -8.04
CA PRO A 157 -17.44 4.24 -8.84
C PRO A 157 -18.88 3.99 -9.27
N PRO A 158 -19.12 3.12 -10.26
CA PRO A 158 -20.45 2.70 -10.65
C PRO A 158 -21.18 1.99 -9.50
N LYS A 159 -22.52 1.94 -9.59
CA LYS A 159 -23.36 1.46 -8.50
C LYS A 159 -23.02 0.05 -8.03
N PHE A 160 -22.65 -0.86 -8.92
CA PHE A 160 -22.32 -2.24 -8.59
C PHE A 160 -21.14 -2.34 -7.61
N ALA A 161 -20.16 -1.42 -7.69
CA ALA A 161 -18.99 -1.41 -6.80
C ALA A 161 -19.32 -1.09 -5.33
N PHE A 162 -20.55 -0.66 -5.04
CA PHE A 162 -21.08 -0.52 -3.67
C PHE A 162 -21.90 -1.73 -3.21
N GLY A 163 -22.03 -2.74 -4.06
CA GLY A 163 -22.73 -3.98 -3.78
C GLY A 163 -21.85 -5.02 -3.10
N PHE A 164 -22.35 -6.24 -3.05
CA PHE A 164 -21.62 -7.35 -2.46
C PHE A 164 -20.70 -8.03 -3.48
N GLY A 165 -19.43 -8.19 -3.12
CA GLY A 165 -18.42 -8.91 -3.90
C GLY A 165 -17.96 -10.19 -3.19
N GLN A 166 -18.00 -11.31 -3.89
CA GLN A 166 -17.47 -12.58 -3.42
C GLN A 166 -16.04 -12.78 -3.94
N SER A 167 -15.10 -13.00 -3.04
CA SER A 167 -13.72 -13.33 -3.34
C SER A 167 -13.29 -14.64 -2.70
N ARG A 168 -12.51 -15.42 -3.42
CA ARG A 168 -11.81 -16.60 -2.91
C ARG A 168 -10.70 -17.00 -3.85
N TRP A 169 -9.51 -17.26 -3.34
CA TRP A 169 -8.49 -17.98 -4.10
C TRP A 169 -8.96 -19.42 -4.35
N GLY A 170 -8.85 -19.89 -5.61
CA GLY A 170 -9.21 -21.24 -6.03
C GLY A 170 -10.51 -21.35 -6.83
N TYR A 171 -11.02 -20.24 -7.38
CA TYR A 171 -11.96 -20.27 -8.49
C TYR A 171 -11.16 -20.38 -9.78
N THR A 172 -10.91 -21.61 -10.23
CA THR A 172 -9.93 -21.90 -11.28
C THR A 172 -10.53 -22.09 -12.66
N THR A 173 -11.85 -22.21 -12.76
CA THR A 173 -12.59 -22.44 -14.01
C THR A 173 -13.84 -21.59 -14.11
N LYS A 174 -14.38 -21.41 -15.32
CA LYS A 174 -15.69 -20.76 -15.53
C LYS A 174 -16.81 -21.41 -14.71
N GLU A 175 -16.75 -22.72 -14.54
CA GLU A 175 -17.75 -23.51 -13.81
C GLU A 175 -17.77 -23.15 -12.31
N ASP A 176 -16.62 -22.82 -11.73
CA ASP A 176 -16.54 -22.38 -10.33
C ASP A 176 -17.31 -21.06 -10.14
N PHE A 177 -17.12 -20.10 -11.05
CA PHE A 177 -17.84 -18.82 -11.03
C PHE A 177 -19.34 -19.00 -11.25
N ARG A 178 -19.74 -19.86 -12.21
CA ARG A 178 -21.14 -20.20 -12.43
C ARG A 178 -21.78 -20.83 -11.19
N ALA A 179 -21.05 -21.72 -10.51
CA ALA A 179 -21.53 -22.36 -9.28
C ALA A 179 -21.72 -21.34 -8.15
N VAL A 180 -20.80 -20.39 -8.01
CA VAL A 180 -20.90 -19.29 -7.03
C VAL A 180 -22.13 -18.43 -7.35
N ALA A 181 -22.24 -17.92 -8.57
CA ALA A 181 -23.36 -17.07 -9.00
C ALA A 181 -24.70 -17.77 -8.77
N LYS A 182 -24.82 -19.04 -9.20
CA LYS A 182 -26.00 -19.87 -9.00
C LYS A 182 -26.34 -20.04 -7.51
N GLY A 183 -25.33 -20.34 -6.66
CA GLY A 183 -25.54 -20.53 -5.22
C GLY A 183 -26.12 -19.29 -4.56
N TYR A 184 -25.62 -18.10 -4.87
CA TYR A 184 -26.16 -16.84 -4.35
C TYR A 184 -27.60 -16.61 -4.83
N ARG A 185 -27.89 -16.82 -6.13
CA ARG A 185 -29.23 -16.63 -6.70
C ARG A 185 -30.26 -17.61 -6.13
N GLU A 186 -29.92 -18.89 -6.01
CA GLU A 186 -30.80 -19.92 -5.46
C GLU A 186 -31.16 -19.70 -3.97
N ASN A 187 -30.24 -19.12 -3.21
CA ASN A 187 -30.42 -18.76 -1.82
C ASN A 187 -31.00 -17.34 -1.62
N HIS A 188 -31.35 -16.64 -2.69
CA HIS A 188 -31.88 -15.27 -2.66
C HIS A 188 -30.94 -14.27 -1.95
N ILE A 189 -29.62 -14.46 -2.06
CA ILE A 189 -28.61 -13.56 -1.53
C ILE A 189 -28.13 -12.66 -2.68
N PRO A 190 -28.18 -11.33 -2.53
CA PRO A 190 -27.63 -10.42 -3.53
C PRO A 190 -26.14 -10.63 -3.74
N ILE A 191 -25.70 -10.53 -4.99
CA ILE A 191 -24.30 -10.48 -5.36
C ILE A 191 -24.16 -9.59 -6.61
N ASP A 192 -23.15 -8.74 -6.60
CA ASP A 192 -22.89 -7.75 -7.66
C ASP A 192 -21.54 -8.00 -8.35
N MET A 193 -20.60 -8.62 -7.65
CA MET A 193 -19.25 -8.87 -8.16
C MET A 193 -18.73 -10.25 -7.73
N ILE A 194 -17.91 -10.87 -8.59
CA ILE A 194 -17.07 -12.01 -8.22
C ILE A 194 -15.65 -11.69 -8.64
N TYR A 195 -14.73 -11.77 -7.68
CA TYR A 195 -13.32 -11.51 -7.92
C TYR A 195 -12.65 -12.73 -8.56
N MET A 196 -11.83 -12.47 -9.59
CA MET A 196 -10.99 -13.47 -10.24
C MET A 196 -9.58 -13.34 -9.69
N ASP A 197 -9.18 -14.32 -8.89
CA ASP A 197 -7.84 -14.42 -8.33
C ASP A 197 -6.83 -14.92 -9.40
N ILE A 198 -5.57 -15.06 -9.05
CA ILE A 198 -4.43 -15.31 -9.97
C ILE A 198 -4.61 -16.47 -10.95
N ASP A 199 -5.50 -17.43 -10.65
CA ASP A 199 -5.70 -18.64 -11.47
C ASP A 199 -6.36 -18.39 -12.84
N TYR A 200 -6.95 -17.20 -13.06
CA TYR A 200 -7.47 -16.87 -14.40
C TYR A 200 -6.35 -16.53 -15.40
N MET A 201 -5.18 -16.13 -14.89
CA MET A 201 -4.03 -15.76 -15.70
C MET A 201 -3.28 -17.00 -16.22
N GLN A 202 -2.63 -16.87 -17.37
CA GLN A 202 -1.72 -17.90 -17.88
C GLN A 202 -0.43 -17.92 -17.08
N SER A 203 -0.27 -18.92 -16.20
CA SER A 203 0.91 -19.05 -15.32
C SER A 203 1.20 -17.80 -14.49
N PHE A 204 0.15 -17.15 -13.98
CA PHE A 204 0.17 -15.95 -13.15
C PHE A 204 0.83 -14.72 -13.82
N LYS A 205 0.78 -14.66 -15.15
CA LYS A 205 1.31 -13.54 -15.94
C LYS A 205 0.24 -12.47 -16.13
N ASP A 206 0.53 -11.26 -15.73
CA ASP A 206 -0.37 -10.12 -15.91
C ASP A 206 -0.81 -9.95 -17.37
N PHE A 207 -2.04 -9.49 -17.55
CA PHE A 207 -2.66 -9.22 -18.87
C PHE A 207 -2.68 -10.46 -19.79
N THR A 208 -2.86 -11.63 -19.20
CA THR A 208 -3.09 -12.89 -19.92
C THR A 208 -4.35 -13.57 -19.38
N VAL A 209 -4.93 -14.46 -20.17
CA VAL A 209 -6.02 -15.35 -19.76
C VAL A 209 -5.60 -16.80 -20.00
N ASN A 210 -5.89 -17.68 -19.07
CA ASN A 210 -5.71 -19.11 -19.21
C ASN A 210 -6.83 -19.67 -20.09
N GLU A 211 -6.58 -19.81 -21.39
CA GLU A 211 -7.58 -20.22 -22.37
C GLU A 211 -8.06 -21.68 -22.16
N GLU A 212 -7.31 -22.54 -21.45
CA GLU A 212 -7.75 -23.89 -21.14
C GLU A 212 -8.90 -23.87 -20.14
N ASN A 213 -8.79 -23.03 -19.10
CA ASN A 213 -9.77 -22.94 -18.00
C ASN A 213 -10.87 -21.91 -18.28
N PHE A 214 -10.55 -20.89 -19.09
CA PHE A 214 -11.44 -19.79 -19.46
C PHE A 214 -11.52 -19.61 -20.98
N PRO A 215 -11.87 -20.67 -21.75
CA PRO A 215 -12.04 -20.52 -23.19
C PRO A 215 -13.17 -19.51 -23.48
N ASP A 216 -13.08 -18.78 -24.59
CA ASP A 216 -14.06 -17.76 -25.00
C ASP A 216 -14.34 -16.77 -23.85
N PHE A 217 -13.25 -16.18 -23.30
CA PHE A 217 -13.33 -15.32 -22.11
C PHE A 217 -14.29 -14.13 -22.27
N PRO A 218 -14.34 -13.40 -23.41
CA PRO A 218 -15.31 -12.32 -23.60
C PRO A 218 -16.77 -12.77 -23.48
N GLU A 219 -17.11 -13.94 -24.03
CA GLU A 219 -18.45 -14.52 -23.93
C GLU A 219 -18.80 -14.87 -22.48
N PHE A 220 -17.83 -15.37 -21.73
CA PHE A 220 -18.01 -15.64 -20.31
C PHE A 220 -18.20 -14.36 -19.49
N VAL A 221 -17.46 -13.30 -19.77
CA VAL A 221 -17.68 -11.99 -19.15
C VAL A 221 -19.10 -11.50 -19.44
N GLN A 222 -19.55 -11.59 -20.68
CA GLN A 222 -20.90 -11.19 -21.06
C GLN A 222 -21.97 -12.05 -20.37
N GLU A 223 -21.76 -13.37 -20.26
CA GLU A 223 -22.68 -14.29 -19.54
C GLU A 223 -22.89 -13.87 -18.10
N MET A 224 -21.83 -13.42 -17.42
CA MET A 224 -21.90 -12.96 -16.03
C MET A 224 -22.56 -11.59 -15.95
N ASP A 225 -22.27 -10.70 -16.89
CA ASP A 225 -22.87 -9.38 -17.01
C ASP A 225 -24.39 -9.45 -17.22
N ASP A 226 -24.87 -10.38 -18.08
CA ASP A 226 -26.29 -10.64 -18.31
C ASP A 226 -27.04 -11.07 -17.03
N GLN A 227 -26.31 -11.52 -16.00
CA GLN A 227 -26.83 -11.85 -14.68
C GLN A 227 -26.67 -10.72 -13.67
N ASP A 228 -26.30 -9.51 -14.09
CA ASP A 228 -25.94 -8.38 -13.25
C ASP A 228 -24.79 -8.73 -12.26
N ILE A 229 -23.79 -9.51 -12.70
CA ILE A 229 -22.59 -9.85 -11.92
C ILE A 229 -21.34 -9.41 -12.69
N ARG A 230 -20.55 -8.53 -12.10
CA ARG A 230 -19.28 -8.08 -12.69
C ARG A 230 -18.13 -8.98 -12.25
N LEU A 231 -17.32 -9.41 -13.21
CA LEU A 231 -16.05 -10.08 -12.94
C LEU A 231 -14.96 -9.04 -12.68
N ILE A 232 -14.23 -9.21 -11.58
CA ILE A 232 -13.18 -8.29 -11.14
C ILE A 232 -11.86 -9.04 -11.08
N PRO A 233 -11.08 -9.06 -12.18
CA PRO A 233 -9.79 -9.73 -12.21
C PRO A 233 -8.73 -9.00 -11.41
N ILE A 234 -7.86 -9.79 -10.77
CA ILE A 234 -6.65 -9.31 -10.11
C ILE A 234 -5.58 -8.95 -11.14
N ILE A 235 -4.80 -7.93 -10.84
CA ILE A 235 -3.51 -7.63 -11.47
C ILE A 235 -2.49 -7.46 -10.35
N ASP A 236 -1.43 -8.25 -10.41
CA ASP A 236 -0.27 -8.17 -9.53
C ASP A 236 0.84 -7.43 -10.26
N ALA A 237 1.36 -6.34 -9.72
CA ALA A 237 2.34 -5.51 -10.44
C ALA A 237 3.74 -6.16 -10.52
N GLY A 238 3.82 -7.45 -10.85
CA GLY A 238 5.02 -8.27 -10.95
C GLY A 238 5.13 -8.97 -12.30
N VAL A 239 5.90 -8.39 -13.23
CA VAL A 239 6.04 -8.91 -14.60
C VAL A 239 7.02 -10.06 -14.64
N LYS A 240 6.56 -11.28 -14.93
CA LYS A 240 7.38 -12.48 -15.01
C LYS A 240 8.58 -12.31 -15.96
N VAL A 241 9.75 -12.70 -15.49
CA VAL A 241 10.97 -12.77 -16.31
C VAL A 241 10.89 -13.99 -17.20
N GLU A 242 10.36 -13.82 -18.42
CA GLU A 242 10.16 -14.92 -19.36
C GLU A 242 10.36 -14.44 -20.81
N PRO A 243 11.39 -14.92 -21.54
CA PRO A 243 11.52 -14.65 -22.96
C PRO A 243 10.30 -15.11 -23.76
N GLY A 244 9.81 -14.25 -24.68
CA GLY A 244 8.59 -14.49 -25.45
C GLY A 244 7.31 -13.95 -24.75
N TYR A 245 7.40 -13.48 -23.52
CA TYR A 245 6.32 -12.75 -22.88
C TYR A 245 6.41 -11.26 -23.25
N GLU A 246 5.45 -10.79 -24.03
CA GLU A 246 5.45 -9.44 -24.65
C GLU A 246 5.66 -8.32 -23.63
N ILE A 247 4.93 -8.38 -22.49
CA ILE A 247 5.01 -7.34 -21.46
C ILE A 247 6.43 -7.26 -20.86
N TYR A 248 7.05 -8.41 -20.63
CA TYR A 248 8.44 -8.48 -20.18
C TYR A 248 9.41 -7.89 -21.21
N GLU A 249 9.29 -8.29 -22.49
CA GLU A 249 10.19 -7.83 -23.54
C GLU A 249 10.07 -6.32 -23.81
N GLU A 250 8.85 -5.80 -23.80
CA GLU A 250 8.62 -4.35 -23.91
C GLU A 250 9.20 -3.57 -22.74
N GLY A 251 8.96 -4.04 -21.51
CA GLY A 251 9.44 -3.40 -20.29
C GLY A 251 10.97 -3.31 -20.26
N VAL A 252 11.66 -4.42 -20.58
CA VAL A 252 13.14 -4.45 -20.69
C VAL A 252 13.62 -3.50 -21.79
N LYS A 253 13.03 -3.58 -22.99
CA LYS A 253 13.44 -2.77 -24.15
C LYS A 253 13.36 -1.27 -23.89
N ASN A 254 12.35 -0.84 -23.13
CA ASN A 254 12.08 0.57 -22.88
C ASN A 254 12.59 1.05 -21.51
N ASN A 255 13.25 0.20 -20.73
CA ASN A 255 13.72 0.50 -19.37
C ASN A 255 12.59 0.94 -18.42
N TYR A 256 11.48 0.22 -18.43
CA TYR A 256 10.30 0.53 -17.63
C TYR A 256 10.27 -0.18 -16.27
N PHE A 257 11.29 -0.98 -15.95
CA PHE A 257 11.38 -1.69 -14.68
C PHE A 257 12.29 -0.98 -13.67
N CYS A 258 11.99 -1.20 -12.39
CA CYS A 258 12.81 -0.74 -11.27
C CYS A 258 14.25 -1.24 -11.40
N LYS A 259 15.21 -0.41 -11.01
CA LYS A 259 16.64 -0.67 -11.15
C LYS A 259 17.32 -0.83 -9.79
N ARG A 260 18.39 -1.63 -9.76
CA ARG A 260 19.39 -1.60 -8.70
C ARG A 260 20.30 -0.38 -8.82
N GLU A 261 21.12 -0.14 -7.81
CA GLU A 261 22.10 0.94 -7.82
C GLU A 261 23.12 0.83 -8.98
N ASP A 262 23.43 -0.39 -9.41
CA ASP A 262 24.33 -0.64 -10.53
C ASP A 262 23.68 -0.46 -11.92
N GLY A 263 22.39 -0.10 -11.94
CA GLY A 263 21.59 0.10 -13.14
C GLY A 263 20.99 -1.18 -13.75
N SER A 264 21.23 -2.35 -13.16
CA SER A 264 20.59 -3.60 -13.59
C SER A 264 19.12 -3.62 -13.17
N ASP A 265 18.29 -4.39 -13.89
CA ASP A 265 16.89 -4.58 -13.52
C ASP A 265 16.78 -5.31 -12.18
N PHE A 266 15.93 -4.79 -11.30
CA PHE A 266 15.62 -5.47 -10.05
C PHE A 266 14.79 -6.73 -10.30
N VAL A 267 15.15 -7.82 -9.62
CA VAL A 267 14.45 -9.12 -9.69
C VAL A 267 14.09 -9.57 -8.28
N ALA A 268 12.83 -9.90 -8.08
CA ALA A 268 12.38 -10.62 -6.89
C ALA A 268 11.28 -11.62 -7.27
N ALA A 269 10.99 -12.55 -6.38
CA ALA A 269 9.97 -13.56 -6.62
C ALA A 269 8.62 -13.13 -6.04
N VAL A 270 7.59 -13.29 -6.86
CA VAL A 270 6.17 -13.30 -6.49
C VAL A 270 5.50 -14.53 -7.10
N TRP A 271 4.18 -14.55 -7.29
CA TRP A 271 3.46 -15.75 -7.75
C TRP A 271 4.01 -16.41 -9.04
N PRO A 272 4.36 -15.65 -10.11
CA PRO A 272 4.91 -16.28 -11.31
C PRO A 272 6.39 -16.71 -11.19
N GLY A 273 7.04 -16.52 -10.04
CA GLY A 273 8.47 -16.73 -9.82
C GLY A 273 9.26 -15.44 -9.97
N ASP A 274 10.43 -15.48 -10.62
CA ASP A 274 11.24 -14.29 -10.85
C ASP A 274 10.51 -13.25 -11.69
N THR A 275 10.42 -12.03 -11.16
CA THR A 275 9.71 -10.89 -11.78
C THR A 275 10.54 -9.63 -11.78
N HIS A 276 10.21 -8.75 -12.72
CA HIS A 276 10.56 -7.34 -12.67
C HIS A 276 9.33 -6.52 -12.25
N PHE A 277 9.56 -5.40 -11.59
CA PHE A 277 8.51 -4.50 -11.11
C PHE A 277 8.49 -3.24 -11.97
N PRO A 278 7.32 -2.82 -12.50
CA PRO A 278 7.19 -1.57 -13.23
C PRO A 278 7.64 -0.39 -12.37
N ASP A 279 8.45 0.52 -12.94
CA ASP A 279 8.89 1.74 -12.26
C ASP A 279 7.76 2.78 -12.25
N MET A 280 6.95 2.77 -11.21
CA MET A 280 5.82 3.69 -11.06
C MET A 280 6.22 5.14 -10.82
N LEU A 281 7.50 5.44 -10.51
CA LEU A 281 8.03 6.81 -10.49
C LEU A 281 8.32 7.34 -11.90
N ASN A 282 8.51 6.45 -12.87
CA ASN A 282 8.68 6.82 -14.27
C ASN A 282 7.30 7.03 -14.93
N PRO A 283 6.93 8.25 -15.33
CA PRO A 283 5.62 8.52 -15.95
C PRO A 283 5.35 7.71 -17.23
N GLU A 284 6.40 7.38 -18.00
CA GLU A 284 6.26 6.57 -19.21
C GLU A 284 5.97 5.09 -18.86
N ALA A 285 6.61 4.56 -17.82
CA ALA A 285 6.34 3.22 -17.34
C ALA A 285 4.92 3.11 -16.74
N ARG A 286 4.48 4.10 -15.94
CA ARG A 286 3.08 4.17 -15.45
C ARG A 286 2.09 4.14 -16.60
N LYS A 287 2.32 4.98 -17.61
CA LYS A 287 1.44 5.03 -18.78
C LYS A 287 1.43 3.70 -19.52
N TRP A 288 2.60 3.13 -19.78
CA TRP A 288 2.75 1.86 -20.47
C TRP A 288 2.00 0.73 -19.72
N PHE A 289 2.24 0.58 -18.43
CA PHE A 289 1.59 -0.46 -17.63
C PHE A 289 0.07 -0.24 -17.55
N GLY A 290 -0.36 1.00 -17.35
CA GLY A 290 -1.78 1.37 -17.38
C GLY A 290 -2.45 1.09 -18.73
N ASP A 291 -1.76 1.32 -19.85
CA ASP A 291 -2.30 1.02 -21.20
C ASP A 291 -2.54 -0.51 -21.40
N LYS A 292 -1.85 -1.40 -20.64
CA LYS A 292 -2.03 -2.85 -20.75
C LYS A 292 -3.38 -3.35 -20.19
N TYR A 293 -3.99 -2.61 -19.27
CA TYR A 293 -5.36 -2.91 -18.80
C TYR A 293 -6.39 -2.95 -19.94
N ARG A 294 -6.12 -2.28 -21.05
CA ARG A 294 -6.96 -2.30 -22.25
C ARG A 294 -7.26 -3.71 -22.73
N PHE A 295 -6.32 -4.64 -22.61
CA PHE A 295 -6.50 -6.04 -22.97
C PHE A 295 -7.72 -6.68 -22.31
N LEU A 296 -7.95 -6.40 -21.03
CA LEU A 296 -9.12 -6.92 -20.30
C LEU A 296 -10.36 -6.03 -20.49
N ILE A 297 -10.19 -4.72 -20.58
CA ILE A 297 -11.30 -3.78 -20.82
C ILE A 297 -11.99 -4.08 -22.14
N GLU A 298 -11.24 -4.37 -23.21
CA GLU A 298 -11.79 -4.71 -24.53
C GLU A 298 -12.53 -6.06 -24.54
N GLN A 299 -12.32 -6.89 -23.49
CA GLN A 299 -13.04 -8.14 -23.26
C GLN A 299 -14.26 -7.98 -22.35
N GLY A 300 -14.63 -6.73 -21.97
CA GLY A 300 -15.83 -6.42 -21.19
C GLY A 300 -15.60 -6.23 -19.69
N ILE A 301 -14.37 -6.28 -19.20
CA ILE A 301 -14.07 -6.02 -17.79
C ILE A 301 -14.26 -4.54 -17.45
N GLU A 302 -15.00 -4.26 -16.39
CA GLU A 302 -15.35 -2.91 -15.94
C GLU A 302 -14.69 -2.48 -14.61
N GLY A 303 -13.97 -3.38 -13.95
CA GLY A 303 -13.28 -3.10 -12.69
C GLY A 303 -12.12 -4.07 -12.47
N PHE A 304 -11.20 -3.67 -11.61
CA PHE A 304 -9.98 -4.42 -11.33
C PHE A 304 -9.70 -4.48 -9.84
N TRP A 305 -9.03 -5.53 -9.42
CA TRP A 305 -8.38 -5.66 -8.13
C TRP A 305 -6.87 -5.54 -8.35
N ASN A 306 -6.25 -4.47 -7.84
CA ASN A 306 -4.80 -4.35 -7.81
C ASN A 306 -4.30 -4.89 -6.48
N ASP A 307 -3.42 -5.88 -6.54
CA ASP A 307 -2.84 -6.54 -5.36
C ASP A 307 -1.31 -6.58 -5.46
N MET A 308 -0.64 -6.99 -4.41
CA MET A 308 0.82 -7.13 -4.32
C MET A 308 1.59 -5.83 -4.55
N ASN A 309 0.96 -4.68 -4.35
CA ASN A 309 1.47 -3.36 -4.71
C ASN A 309 2.09 -2.58 -3.54
N GLU A 310 2.33 -3.21 -2.39
CA GLU A 310 3.08 -2.65 -1.24
C GLU A 310 4.53 -2.26 -1.59
N PRO A 311 5.34 -2.92 -2.43
CA PRO A 311 5.22 -4.20 -3.11
C PRO A 311 5.40 -5.39 -2.17
N ALA A 312 4.56 -6.40 -2.30
CA ALA A 312 4.77 -7.68 -1.65
C ALA A 312 5.80 -8.50 -2.42
N ILE A 313 6.84 -8.93 -1.75
CA ILE A 313 7.93 -9.72 -2.32
C ILE A 313 8.13 -10.95 -1.45
N PHE A 314 8.11 -12.14 -2.06
CA PHE A 314 8.35 -13.38 -1.32
C PHE A 314 9.81 -13.52 -0.92
N TYR A 315 10.72 -13.25 -1.87
CA TYR A 315 12.16 -13.18 -1.62
C TYR A 315 12.89 -12.52 -2.79
N SER A 316 14.06 -11.97 -2.49
CA SER A 316 15.06 -11.55 -3.48
C SER A 316 16.41 -12.15 -3.13
N SER A 317 17.36 -12.13 -4.05
CA SER A 317 18.74 -12.59 -3.79
C SER A 317 19.41 -11.74 -2.72
N GLU A 318 19.13 -10.45 -2.71
CA GLU A 318 19.62 -9.45 -1.73
C GLU A 318 19.05 -9.75 -0.33
N GLY A 319 17.72 -9.88 -0.21
CA GLY A 319 17.06 -10.19 1.05
C GLY A 319 17.50 -11.53 1.64
N LEU A 320 17.72 -12.56 0.79
CA LEU A 320 18.25 -13.84 1.24
C LEU A 320 19.71 -13.75 1.71
N ALA A 321 20.53 -12.90 1.08
CA ALA A 321 21.91 -12.67 1.51
C ALA A 321 21.95 -11.97 2.87
N GLU A 322 21.13 -10.94 3.07
CA GLU A 322 20.98 -10.22 4.32
C GLU A 322 20.47 -11.11 5.46
N ALA A 323 19.42 -11.90 5.19
CA ALA A 323 18.90 -12.85 6.18
C ALA A 323 19.98 -13.87 6.62
N ARG A 324 20.85 -14.33 5.69
CA ARG A 324 21.99 -15.20 6.03
C ARG A 324 23.02 -14.50 6.90
N GLU A 325 23.30 -13.22 6.62
CA GLU A 325 24.24 -12.43 7.41
C GLU A 325 23.71 -12.21 8.83
N LEU A 326 22.44 -11.82 8.97
CA LEU A 326 21.76 -11.66 10.26
C LEU A 326 21.74 -12.97 11.05
N ALA A 327 21.40 -14.07 10.41
CA ALA A 327 21.44 -15.41 11.02
C ALA A 327 22.86 -15.78 11.48
N GLY A 328 23.89 -15.43 10.68
CA GLY A 328 25.29 -15.65 11.01
C GLY A 328 25.76 -14.79 12.20
N LYS A 329 25.36 -13.52 12.27
CA LYS A 329 25.60 -12.65 13.45
C LYS A 329 24.93 -13.24 14.68
N PHE A 330 23.65 -13.59 14.57
CA PHE A 330 22.89 -14.22 15.63
C PHE A 330 23.54 -15.49 16.17
N ALA A 331 23.98 -16.40 15.29
CA ALA A 331 24.65 -17.63 15.68
C ALA A 331 25.94 -17.39 16.48
N LYS A 332 26.71 -16.35 16.13
CA LYS A 332 27.91 -15.94 16.88
C LYS A 332 27.58 -15.37 18.25
N ASP A 333 26.57 -14.50 18.33
CA ASP A 333 26.15 -13.84 19.58
C ASP A 333 25.56 -14.81 20.59
N THR A 334 25.02 -15.94 20.12
CA THR A 334 24.33 -16.94 20.92
C THR A 334 25.20 -18.17 21.23
N GLU A 335 26.44 -18.23 20.74
CA GLU A 335 27.34 -19.37 20.96
C GLU A 335 27.60 -19.59 22.46
N GLY A 336 27.08 -20.69 23.00
CA GLY A 336 27.20 -21.07 24.41
C GLY A 336 26.30 -20.32 25.40
N LYS A 337 25.35 -19.49 24.96
CA LYS A 337 24.51 -18.62 25.82
C LYS A 337 23.00 -18.79 25.68
N THR A 338 22.53 -19.67 24.79
CA THR A 338 21.13 -19.64 24.33
C THR A 338 20.19 -20.43 25.22
N HIS A 339 19.17 -19.73 25.73
CA HIS A 339 17.93 -20.37 26.17
C HIS A 339 17.05 -20.65 24.95
N PRO A 340 16.36 -21.81 24.84
CA PRO A 340 15.56 -22.16 23.67
C PRO A 340 14.51 -21.11 23.27
N TRP A 341 13.92 -20.40 24.24
CA TRP A 341 12.92 -19.35 24.03
C TRP A 341 13.49 -18.07 23.41
N GLU A 342 14.68 -17.65 23.84
CA GLU A 342 15.38 -16.51 23.24
C GLU A 342 15.78 -16.78 21.79
N MET A 343 16.08 -18.03 21.49
CA MET A 343 16.38 -18.49 20.13
C MET A 343 15.15 -18.41 19.23
N GLN A 344 13.98 -18.81 19.73
CA GLN A 344 12.74 -18.75 18.99
C GLN A 344 12.33 -17.30 18.69
N ASP A 345 12.37 -16.41 19.67
CA ASP A 345 12.03 -15.00 19.51
C ASP A 345 12.95 -14.29 18.52
N LYS A 346 14.25 -14.59 18.58
CA LYS A 346 15.21 -14.01 17.63
C LYS A 346 15.10 -14.60 16.22
N MET A 347 14.78 -15.89 16.06
CA MET A 347 14.49 -16.48 14.76
C MET A 347 13.22 -15.87 14.13
N LEU A 348 12.18 -15.63 14.95
CA LEU A 348 10.97 -14.95 14.50
C LEU A 348 11.25 -13.48 14.13
N SER A 349 12.13 -12.79 14.87
CA SER A 349 12.53 -11.42 14.52
C SER A 349 13.29 -11.34 13.20
N ILE A 350 14.12 -12.33 12.88
CA ILE A 350 14.82 -12.43 11.58
C ILE A 350 13.82 -12.75 10.46
N ALA A 351 12.91 -13.72 10.69
CA ALA A 351 11.90 -14.10 9.71
C ALA A 351 10.90 -12.97 9.41
N ASN A 352 10.62 -12.12 10.40
CA ASN A 352 9.71 -10.98 10.30
C ASN A 352 10.43 -9.63 10.11
N ASN A 353 11.74 -9.64 9.85
CA ASN A 353 12.47 -8.40 9.61
C ASN A 353 12.11 -7.86 8.20
N PRO A 354 11.39 -6.73 8.09
CA PRO A 354 11.03 -6.16 6.80
C PRO A 354 12.25 -5.74 5.99
N GLU A 355 13.38 -5.43 6.62
CA GLU A 355 14.63 -5.12 5.92
C GLU A 355 15.24 -6.33 5.24
N ALA A 356 15.10 -7.53 5.81
CA ALA A 356 15.59 -8.77 5.21
C ALA A 356 14.77 -9.24 3.99
N VAL A 357 13.56 -8.72 3.82
CA VAL A 357 12.60 -9.12 2.77
C VAL A 357 12.39 -8.03 1.73
N SER A 358 12.48 -6.75 2.12
CA SER A 358 12.06 -5.63 1.27
C SER A 358 13.16 -4.62 0.96
N TYR A 359 14.43 -5.05 0.99
CA TYR A 359 15.54 -4.13 0.72
C TYR A 359 15.62 -3.81 -0.78
N THR A 360 15.03 -2.69 -1.18
CA THR A 360 15.24 -2.14 -2.53
C THR A 360 14.74 -0.71 -2.67
N HIS A 361 15.11 -0.05 -3.77
CA HIS A 361 14.58 1.23 -4.25
C HIS A 361 13.04 1.28 -4.33
N LEU A 362 12.35 0.15 -4.23
CA LEU A 362 10.89 0.04 -4.25
C LEU A 362 10.21 0.75 -3.07
N ARG A 363 10.87 0.95 -1.94
CA ARG A 363 10.32 1.74 -0.82
C ARG A 363 9.91 3.16 -1.22
N ALA A 364 10.54 3.73 -2.24
CA ALA A 364 10.17 5.04 -2.77
C ALA A 364 8.87 5.03 -3.58
N HIS A 365 8.33 3.85 -3.93
CA HIS A 365 7.18 3.69 -4.79
C HIS A 365 5.85 3.48 -4.04
N GLU A 366 5.89 3.22 -2.74
CA GLU A 366 4.70 2.90 -1.93
C GLU A 366 3.65 4.03 -1.86
N THR A 367 4.00 5.25 -2.27
CA THR A 367 3.09 6.40 -2.20
C THR A 367 2.39 6.74 -3.52
N LEU A 368 2.65 6.01 -4.60
CA LEU A 368 2.12 6.34 -5.94
C LEU A 368 1.00 5.41 -6.42
N SER A 369 0.42 4.61 -5.53
CA SER A 369 -0.68 3.69 -5.86
C SER A 369 -2.04 4.38 -6.03
N ASP A 370 -2.08 5.53 -6.66
CA ASP A 370 -3.36 6.18 -7.02
C ASP A 370 -3.56 6.21 -8.54
#